data_755febc7c25ce36ecc66668ca3a34d07
#
_entry.id   755febc7c25ce36ecc66668ca3a34d07
#
_cell.length_a   1.000
_cell.length_b   1.000
_cell.length_c   1.000
_cell.angle_alpha   90.00
_cell.angle_beta   90.00
_cell.angle_gamma   90.00
#
_symmetry.space_group_name_H-M   'P 1'
#
loop_
_entity.id
_entity.type
_entity.pdbx_description
1 polymer ?
#
loop_
_entity_poly.entity_id
_entity_poly.type
_entity_poly.pdbx_seq_one_letter_code
_entity_poly.pdbx_strand_id
1 'polypeptide(L)'
;KWDLELHDHMKPAADGIVNLLKPAGSQLILDIAAGTGELGFSIASMLIEGKVIITDLSDEMLNIARENAIRKEISNVEFRACDVCELPFANDTFDAISCRMGFMFFPDMLLAAKEILRVLKPGGKFATTVWSSAEKNFWATAISETISKHMQLSAPAPESPGIFRCSKSGLMTSIFAQTGFKNIIENEITCQLKCGTAEIYWEMMNEIAAPIVAALSKADNAMKERIKKYVYKTINEKYPDGNVMLDGSALLI
;
A
#
# COMPACT_ATOMS: atom_id res chain seq x y z
N LYS A 1 -15.59 5.17 7.62
CA LYS A 1 -16.76 4.48 7.00
C LYS A 1 -16.34 3.14 6.43
N TRP A 2 -15.18 3.05 5.75
CA TRP A 2 -14.69 1.86 5.03
C TRP A 2 -13.54 1.14 5.74
N ASP A 3 -13.35 1.37 7.02
CA ASP A 3 -12.19 0.88 7.77
C ASP A 3 -12.10 -0.65 7.80
N LEU A 4 -13.24 -1.33 7.91
CA LEU A 4 -13.27 -2.79 7.97
C LEU A 4 -12.95 -3.44 6.63
N GLU A 5 -13.57 -2.96 5.54
CA GLU A 5 -13.38 -3.47 4.18
C GLU A 5 -11.93 -3.25 3.71
N LEU A 6 -11.38 -2.07 3.99
CA LEU A 6 -9.98 -1.75 3.68
C LEU A 6 -9.00 -2.53 4.55
N HIS A 7 -9.31 -2.70 5.83
CA HIS A 7 -8.51 -3.53 6.72
C HIS A 7 -8.44 -4.98 6.20
N ASP A 8 -9.58 -5.58 5.90
CA ASP A 8 -9.66 -6.96 5.39
C ASP A 8 -8.95 -7.11 4.04
N HIS A 9 -9.09 -6.11 3.16
CA HIS A 9 -8.41 -6.08 1.86
C HIS A 9 -6.89 -6.03 1.99
N MET A 10 -6.39 -5.24 2.93
CA MET A 10 -4.94 -5.02 3.15
C MET A 10 -4.32 -6.01 4.13
N LYS A 11 -5.12 -6.75 4.88
CA LYS A 11 -4.65 -7.68 5.90
C LYS A 11 -3.70 -8.76 5.36
N PRO A 12 -3.94 -9.43 4.22
CA PRO A 12 -2.99 -10.42 3.70
C PRO A 12 -1.60 -9.82 3.42
N ALA A 13 -1.54 -8.57 2.94
CA ALA A 13 -0.28 -7.86 2.71
C ALA A 13 0.45 -7.54 4.03
N ALA A 14 -0.29 -7.12 5.06
CA ALA A 14 0.26 -6.87 6.39
C ALA A 14 0.76 -8.16 7.04
N ASP A 15 -0.07 -9.21 7.04
CA ASP A 15 0.27 -10.53 7.60
C ASP A 15 1.52 -11.12 6.90
N GLY A 16 1.62 -10.97 5.57
CA GLY A 16 2.79 -11.40 4.81
C GLY A 16 4.08 -10.73 5.28
N ILE A 17 4.07 -9.40 5.42
CA ILE A 17 5.21 -8.64 5.94
C ILE A 17 5.57 -9.10 7.36
N VAL A 18 4.59 -9.18 8.26
CA VAL A 18 4.80 -9.61 9.64
C VAL A 18 5.40 -11.02 9.70
N ASN A 19 4.91 -11.95 8.88
CA ASN A 19 5.42 -13.33 8.81
C ASN A 19 6.87 -13.42 8.31
N LEU A 20 7.31 -12.51 7.43
CA LEU A 20 8.69 -12.43 6.97
C LEU A 20 9.60 -11.80 8.02
N LEU A 21 9.18 -10.69 8.61
CA LEU A 21 9.98 -9.96 9.61
C LEU A 21 10.09 -10.72 10.93
N LYS A 22 8.98 -11.37 11.38
CA LYS A 22 8.86 -12.03 12.68
C LYS A 22 9.24 -11.11 13.84
N PRO A 23 8.54 -9.96 14.00
CA PRO A 23 8.86 -9.00 15.04
C PRO A 23 8.76 -9.64 16.43
N ALA A 24 9.77 -9.39 17.29
CA ALA A 24 9.81 -9.94 18.63
C ALA A 24 10.73 -9.16 19.57
N GLY A 25 10.54 -9.36 20.87
CA GLY A 25 11.45 -8.88 21.93
C GLY A 25 11.63 -7.37 21.94
N SER A 26 12.89 -6.91 21.96
CA SER A 26 13.30 -5.52 22.11
C SER A 26 13.74 -4.86 20.78
N GLN A 27 13.31 -5.39 19.65
CA GLN A 27 13.68 -4.87 18.33
C GLN A 27 13.26 -3.41 18.15
N LEU A 28 14.11 -2.64 17.46
CA LEU A 28 13.77 -1.33 16.91
C LEU A 28 13.43 -1.50 15.42
N ILE A 29 12.18 -1.24 15.07
CA ILE A 29 11.65 -1.46 13.72
C ILE A 29 11.24 -0.14 13.09
N LEU A 30 11.50 0.03 11.80
CA LEU A 30 11.07 1.18 11.01
C LEU A 30 9.91 0.77 10.10
N ASP A 31 8.81 1.50 10.14
CA ASP A 31 7.70 1.35 9.18
C ASP A 31 7.67 2.57 8.25
N ILE A 32 7.94 2.35 6.96
CA ILE A 32 8.13 3.40 5.94
C ILE A 32 6.85 3.57 5.12
N ALA A 33 6.49 4.83 4.82
CA ALA A 33 5.27 5.21 4.11
C ALA A 33 4.04 4.56 4.78
N ALA A 34 3.99 4.68 6.08
CA ALA A 34 3.07 3.95 6.95
C ALA A 34 1.63 4.48 6.91
N GLY A 35 1.41 5.67 6.32
CA GLY A 35 0.10 6.30 6.24
C GLY A 35 -0.52 6.49 7.63
N THR A 36 -1.66 5.86 7.88
CA THR A 36 -2.39 5.93 9.16
C THR A 36 -1.87 4.97 10.23
N GLY A 37 -0.75 4.27 9.99
CA GLY A 37 0.01 3.50 10.98
C GLY A 37 -0.40 2.06 11.22
N GLU A 38 -1.38 1.51 10.50
CA GLU A 38 -1.98 0.20 10.79
C GLU A 38 -0.96 -0.95 10.85
N LEU A 39 0.00 -1.04 9.91
CA LEU A 39 1.03 -2.06 9.92
C LEU A 39 1.98 -1.86 11.10
N GLY A 40 2.45 -0.64 11.31
CA GLY A 40 3.33 -0.29 12.42
C GLY A 40 2.71 -0.64 13.78
N PHE A 41 1.40 -0.43 13.96
CA PHE A 41 0.68 -0.81 15.18
C PHE A 41 0.60 -2.33 15.36
N SER A 42 0.33 -3.05 14.28
CA SER A 42 0.31 -4.52 14.31
C SER A 42 1.69 -5.07 14.72
N ILE A 43 2.77 -4.48 14.20
CA ILE A 43 4.13 -4.84 14.57
C ILE A 43 4.41 -4.47 16.04
N ALA A 44 4.05 -3.25 16.46
CA ALA A 44 4.29 -2.76 17.83
C ALA A 44 3.62 -3.64 18.89
N SER A 45 2.42 -4.17 18.60
CA SER A 45 1.70 -5.06 19.51
C SER A 45 2.38 -6.42 19.73
N MET A 46 3.33 -6.81 18.89
CA MET A 46 4.09 -8.06 19.00
C MET A 46 5.42 -7.88 19.75
N LEU A 47 5.85 -6.64 19.98
CA LEU A 47 7.09 -6.33 20.68
C LEU A 47 6.84 -6.25 22.20
N ILE A 48 7.77 -6.77 23.00
CA ILE A 48 7.68 -6.75 24.47
C ILE A 48 8.29 -5.47 25.02
N GLU A 49 9.56 -5.17 24.67
CA GLU A 49 10.31 -3.98 25.06
C GLU A 49 10.80 -3.19 23.85
N GLY A 50 10.39 -3.63 22.66
CA GLY A 50 10.77 -3.01 21.39
C GLY A 50 9.91 -1.81 21.03
N LYS A 51 10.30 -1.12 19.98
CA LYS A 51 9.66 0.09 19.50
C LYS A 51 9.53 0.09 17.98
N VAL A 52 8.49 0.73 17.47
CA VAL A 52 8.35 1.01 16.03
C VAL A 52 8.44 2.52 15.78
N ILE A 53 9.32 2.90 14.85
CA ILE A 53 9.35 4.26 14.30
C ILE A 53 8.47 4.25 13.04
N ILE A 54 7.40 5.01 13.08
CA ILE A 54 6.41 5.14 12.00
C ILE A 54 6.75 6.40 11.21
N THR A 55 7.03 6.24 9.91
CA THR A 55 7.41 7.35 9.04
C THR A 55 6.50 7.47 7.82
N ASP A 56 6.23 8.68 7.43
CA ASP A 56 5.54 9.04 6.19
C ASP A 56 6.02 10.40 5.70
N LEU A 57 5.83 10.71 4.43
CA LEU A 57 6.09 12.04 3.87
C LEU A 57 5.01 13.06 4.28
N SER A 58 3.77 12.59 4.53
CA SER A 58 2.62 13.42 4.90
C SER A 58 2.47 13.54 6.40
N ASP A 59 2.65 14.76 6.93
CA ASP A 59 2.34 15.07 8.32
C ASP A 59 0.86 14.86 8.67
N GLU A 60 -0.04 15.07 7.71
CA GLU A 60 -1.48 14.85 7.91
C GLU A 60 -1.77 13.37 8.18
N MET A 61 -1.15 12.46 7.41
CA MET A 61 -1.27 11.03 7.67
C MET A 61 -0.71 10.63 9.03
N LEU A 62 0.43 11.20 9.42
CA LEU A 62 1.03 10.94 10.73
C LEU A 62 0.20 11.51 11.88
N ASN A 63 -0.53 12.61 11.68
CA ASN A 63 -1.47 13.12 12.70
C ASN A 63 -2.61 12.13 12.91
N ILE A 64 -3.19 11.58 11.84
CA ILE A 64 -4.20 10.51 11.95
C ILE A 64 -3.60 9.27 12.63
N ALA A 65 -2.36 8.91 12.30
CA ALA A 65 -1.68 7.79 12.93
C ALA A 65 -1.49 8.01 14.45
N ARG A 66 -1.13 9.22 14.90
CA ARG A 66 -1.05 9.56 16.33
C ARG A 66 -2.38 9.40 17.05
N GLU A 67 -3.47 9.89 16.45
CA GLU A 67 -4.83 9.72 16.99
C GLU A 67 -5.22 8.25 17.06
N ASN A 68 -4.90 7.46 16.04
CA ASN A 68 -5.13 6.02 16.00
C ASN A 68 -4.34 5.29 17.09
N ALA A 69 -3.07 5.64 17.32
CA ALA A 69 -2.24 5.04 18.37
C ALA A 69 -2.85 5.27 19.77
N ILE A 70 -3.30 6.51 20.03
CA ILE A 70 -3.98 6.85 21.29
C ILE A 70 -5.27 6.02 21.45
N ARG A 71 -6.11 5.98 20.41
CA ARG A 71 -7.37 5.22 20.44
C ARG A 71 -7.18 3.72 20.64
N LYS A 72 -6.08 3.17 20.13
CA LYS A 72 -5.71 1.75 20.25
C LYS A 72 -4.82 1.46 21.45
N GLU A 73 -4.51 2.44 22.29
CA GLU A 73 -3.65 2.33 23.48
C GLU A 73 -2.24 1.80 23.16
N ILE A 74 -1.69 2.14 21.98
CA ILE A 74 -0.35 1.71 21.55
C ILE A 74 0.65 2.82 21.93
N SER A 75 1.55 2.50 22.87
CA SER A 75 2.50 3.47 23.45
C SER A 75 3.96 3.31 22.98
N ASN A 76 4.30 2.15 22.39
CA ASN A 76 5.65 1.84 21.94
C ASN A 76 5.88 2.20 20.47
N VAL A 77 5.35 3.33 20.04
CA VAL A 77 5.53 3.90 18.69
C VAL A 77 6.03 5.34 18.76
N GLU A 78 6.82 5.73 17.79
CA GLU A 78 7.23 7.12 17.54
C GLU A 78 6.89 7.49 16.10
N PHE A 79 6.61 8.79 15.84
CA PHE A 79 6.20 9.27 14.52
C PHE A 79 7.16 10.32 14.00
N ARG A 80 7.63 10.17 12.77
CA ARG A 80 8.56 11.09 12.15
C ARG A 80 8.24 11.32 10.67
N ALA A 81 7.96 12.57 10.31
CA ALA A 81 7.83 12.94 8.90
C ALA A 81 9.20 12.97 8.24
N CYS A 82 9.39 12.22 7.16
CA CYS A 82 10.62 12.23 6.38
C CYS A 82 10.42 11.63 4.99
N ASP A 83 11.32 12.00 4.07
CA ASP A 83 11.46 11.35 2.77
C ASP A 83 12.26 10.05 2.92
N VAL A 84 11.77 8.98 2.32
CA VAL A 84 12.49 7.69 2.29
C VAL A 84 13.82 7.76 1.53
N CYS A 85 13.96 8.71 0.62
CA CYS A 85 15.18 8.95 -0.13
C CYS A 85 16.27 9.69 0.69
N GLU A 86 15.92 10.20 1.90
CA GLU A 86 16.82 10.90 2.82
C GLU A 86 16.42 10.58 4.26
N LEU A 87 16.58 9.31 4.68
CA LEU A 87 16.18 8.87 6.01
C LEU A 87 17.07 9.51 7.11
N PRO A 88 16.48 10.26 8.05
CA PRO A 88 17.23 11.00 9.06
C PRO A 88 17.65 10.12 10.25
N PHE A 89 18.21 8.95 9.94
CA PHE A 89 18.68 7.95 10.91
C PHE A 89 20.13 7.57 10.60
N ALA A 90 20.87 7.18 11.63
CA ALA A 90 22.22 6.66 11.47
C ALA A 90 22.24 5.32 10.71
N ASN A 91 23.42 4.96 10.18
CA ASN A 91 23.61 3.62 9.61
C ASN A 91 23.35 2.56 10.68
N ASP A 92 22.94 1.37 10.24
CA ASP A 92 22.82 0.19 11.10
C ASP A 92 21.93 0.42 12.35
N THR A 93 20.83 1.16 12.20
CA THR A 93 19.96 1.55 13.31
C THR A 93 18.87 0.51 13.57
N PHE A 94 18.22 -0.02 12.55
CA PHE A 94 17.02 -0.83 12.68
C PHE A 94 17.27 -2.32 12.56
N ASP A 95 16.61 -3.11 13.41
CA ASP A 95 16.66 -4.55 13.35
C ASP A 95 15.81 -5.12 12.20
N ALA A 96 14.71 -4.45 11.87
CA ALA A 96 13.86 -4.76 10.73
C ALA A 96 13.20 -3.50 10.17
N ILE A 97 12.78 -3.57 8.91
CA ILE A 97 12.10 -2.47 8.22
C ILE A 97 10.90 -3.02 7.46
N SER A 98 9.77 -2.33 7.51
CA SER A 98 8.56 -2.61 6.73
C SER A 98 8.19 -1.46 5.80
N CYS A 99 7.55 -1.79 4.68
CA CYS A 99 6.94 -0.82 3.78
C CYS A 99 5.74 -1.45 3.06
N ARG A 100 4.51 -1.16 3.49
CA ARG A 100 3.31 -1.70 2.86
C ARG A 100 2.78 -0.75 1.79
N MET A 101 2.82 -1.16 0.51
CA MET A 101 2.27 -0.44 -0.65
C MET A 101 2.87 0.97 -0.86
N GLY A 102 4.12 1.22 -0.38
CA GLY A 102 4.79 2.52 -0.51
C GLY A 102 5.66 2.64 -1.76
N PHE A 103 6.42 1.60 -2.10
CA PHE A 103 7.48 1.65 -3.14
C PHE A 103 7.02 2.16 -4.50
N MET A 104 5.80 1.85 -4.89
CA MET A 104 5.23 2.27 -6.17
C MET A 104 5.04 3.80 -6.31
N PHE A 105 5.14 4.52 -5.20
CA PHE A 105 5.00 5.97 -5.15
C PHE A 105 6.33 6.71 -4.95
N PHE A 106 7.42 6.01 -4.65
CA PHE A 106 8.72 6.65 -4.43
C PHE A 106 9.28 7.22 -5.75
N PRO A 107 9.69 8.49 -5.78
CA PRO A 107 10.22 9.08 -7.01
C PRO A 107 11.46 8.32 -7.53
N ASP A 108 12.40 8.02 -6.65
CA ASP A 108 13.62 7.23 -6.91
C ASP A 108 13.64 5.96 -6.06
N MET A 109 13.18 4.85 -6.64
CA MET A 109 13.14 3.54 -5.97
C MET A 109 14.54 2.99 -5.62
N LEU A 110 15.55 3.30 -6.44
CA LEU A 110 16.91 2.82 -6.20
C LEU A 110 17.55 3.56 -5.03
N LEU A 111 17.35 4.88 -4.95
CA LEU A 111 17.82 5.71 -3.83
C LEU A 111 17.12 5.31 -2.54
N ALA A 112 15.78 5.13 -2.57
CA ALA A 112 15.02 4.65 -1.43
C ALA A 112 15.55 3.29 -0.92
N ALA A 113 15.80 2.34 -1.83
CA ALA A 113 16.34 1.03 -1.46
C ALA A 113 17.75 1.13 -0.83
N LYS A 114 18.61 2.06 -1.31
CA LYS A 114 19.93 2.32 -0.72
C LYS A 114 19.81 2.89 0.69
N GLU A 115 18.93 3.85 0.91
CA GLU A 115 18.69 4.44 2.23
C GLU A 115 18.13 3.40 3.21
N ILE A 116 17.18 2.57 2.77
CA ILE A 116 16.65 1.46 3.57
C ILE A 116 17.78 0.50 3.98
N LEU A 117 18.65 0.10 3.03
CA LEU A 117 19.77 -0.78 3.34
C LEU A 117 20.79 -0.11 4.29
N ARG A 118 21.04 1.19 4.12
CA ARG A 118 21.96 1.94 4.96
C ARG A 118 21.53 1.97 6.43
N VAL A 119 20.25 2.18 6.69
CA VAL A 119 19.74 2.25 8.07
C VAL A 119 19.41 0.89 8.69
N LEU A 120 19.38 -0.17 7.87
CA LEU A 120 19.16 -1.54 8.34
C LEU A 120 20.46 -2.13 8.90
N LYS A 121 20.40 -2.74 10.07
CA LYS A 121 21.55 -3.45 10.67
C LYS A 121 22.02 -4.62 9.79
N PRO A 122 23.32 -4.97 9.82
CA PRO A 122 23.80 -6.22 9.22
C PRO A 122 22.99 -7.42 9.75
N GLY A 123 22.46 -8.21 8.83
CA GLY A 123 21.57 -9.34 9.14
C GLY A 123 20.14 -8.98 9.47
N GLY A 124 19.80 -7.69 9.47
CA GLY A 124 18.42 -7.21 9.59
C GLY A 124 17.58 -7.60 8.40
N LYS A 125 16.25 -7.49 8.53
CA LYS A 125 15.29 -7.87 7.49
C LYS A 125 14.52 -6.68 6.99
N PHE A 126 14.31 -6.65 5.69
CA PHE A 126 13.37 -5.73 5.06
C PHE A 126 12.24 -6.52 4.37
N ALA A 127 10.99 -6.11 4.56
CA ALA A 127 9.86 -6.68 3.85
C ALA A 127 8.94 -5.58 3.31
N THR A 128 8.49 -5.77 2.07
CA THR A 128 7.58 -4.82 1.40
C THR A 128 6.52 -5.54 0.60
N THR A 129 5.42 -4.84 0.35
CA THR A 129 4.41 -5.27 -0.63
C THR A 129 4.14 -4.19 -1.65
N VAL A 130 3.85 -4.60 -2.87
CA VAL A 130 3.40 -3.75 -3.97
C VAL A 130 2.29 -4.46 -4.73
N TRP A 131 1.42 -3.73 -5.43
CA TRP A 131 0.41 -4.39 -6.27
C TRP A 131 1.06 -5.14 -7.42
N SER A 132 0.55 -6.33 -7.71
CA SER A 132 0.91 -7.11 -8.90
C SER A 132 0.26 -6.52 -10.17
N SER A 133 0.21 -7.26 -11.27
CA SER A 133 -0.26 -6.73 -12.54
C SER A 133 -1.72 -6.25 -12.50
N ALA A 134 -2.05 -5.29 -13.37
CA ALA A 134 -3.39 -4.70 -13.46
C ALA A 134 -4.48 -5.75 -13.73
N GLU A 135 -4.16 -6.78 -14.54
CA GLU A 135 -5.07 -7.86 -14.90
C GLU A 135 -5.52 -8.69 -13.69
N LYS A 136 -4.70 -8.73 -12.63
CA LYS A 136 -5.01 -9.44 -11.38
C LYS A 136 -5.65 -8.53 -10.31
N ASN A 137 -5.84 -7.26 -10.62
CA ASN A 137 -6.31 -6.25 -9.68
C ASN A 137 -7.62 -5.60 -10.17
N PHE A 138 -8.64 -6.43 -10.37
CA PHE A 138 -9.94 -5.97 -10.85
C PHE A 138 -10.59 -4.93 -9.93
N TRP A 139 -10.29 -4.95 -8.64
CA TRP A 139 -10.74 -3.93 -7.68
C TRP A 139 -10.35 -2.50 -8.09
N ALA A 140 -9.19 -2.34 -8.76
CA ALA A 140 -8.71 -1.04 -9.23
C ALA A 140 -9.06 -0.78 -10.69
N THR A 141 -9.00 -1.83 -11.56
CA THR A 141 -9.16 -1.66 -12.99
C THR A 141 -10.61 -1.49 -13.42
N ALA A 142 -11.57 -2.07 -12.71
CA ALA A 142 -13.00 -1.97 -13.04
C ALA A 142 -13.48 -0.51 -13.19
N ILE A 143 -13.05 0.39 -12.30
CA ILE A 143 -13.41 1.80 -12.36
C ILE A 143 -12.41 2.62 -13.19
N SER A 144 -11.09 2.40 -13.04
CA SER A 144 -10.07 3.22 -13.71
C SER A 144 -10.08 3.06 -15.22
N GLU A 145 -10.28 1.84 -15.74
CA GLU A 145 -10.41 1.59 -17.18
C GLU A 145 -11.70 2.20 -17.74
N THR A 146 -12.81 2.11 -16.98
CA THR A 146 -14.06 2.76 -17.38
C THR A 146 -13.91 4.27 -17.48
N ILE A 147 -13.26 4.90 -16.50
CA ILE A 147 -12.97 6.35 -16.53
C ILE A 147 -12.08 6.69 -17.73
N SER A 148 -10.97 5.98 -17.91
CA SER A 148 -10.02 6.23 -19.00
C SER A 148 -10.69 6.13 -20.36
N LYS A 149 -11.55 5.13 -20.57
CA LYS A 149 -12.29 4.91 -21.81
C LYS A 149 -13.28 6.02 -22.10
N HIS A 150 -14.02 6.52 -21.10
CA HIS A 150 -15.06 7.52 -21.28
C HIS A 150 -14.54 8.95 -21.31
N MET A 151 -13.46 9.23 -20.57
CA MET A 151 -12.85 10.57 -20.50
C MET A 151 -11.64 10.74 -21.43
N GLN A 152 -11.28 9.72 -22.21
CA GLN A 152 -10.13 9.73 -23.12
C GLN A 152 -8.84 10.19 -22.44
N LEU A 153 -8.61 9.74 -21.21
CA LEU A 153 -7.40 10.10 -20.46
C LEU A 153 -6.18 9.40 -21.06
N SER A 154 -5.10 10.14 -21.21
CA SER A 154 -3.81 9.57 -21.59
C SER A 154 -3.31 8.61 -20.51
N ALA A 155 -2.71 7.51 -20.92
CA ALA A 155 -2.01 6.65 -19.98
C ALA A 155 -0.88 7.43 -19.28
N PRO A 156 -0.64 7.23 -17.99
CA PRO A 156 0.50 7.82 -17.31
C PRO A 156 1.81 7.31 -17.95
N ALA A 157 2.88 8.13 -17.87
CA ALA A 157 4.18 7.68 -18.37
C ALA A 157 4.63 6.42 -17.61
N PRO A 158 5.28 5.44 -18.28
CA PRO A 158 5.60 4.13 -17.69
C PRO A 158 6.36 4.18 -16.37
N GLU A 159 7.22 5.20 -16.20
CA GLU A 159 8.05 5.37 -14.99
C GLU A 159 7.41 6.27 -13.93
N SER A 160 6.20 6.80 -14.17
CA SER A 160 5.52 7.66 -13.21
C SER A 160 5.11 6.88 -11.95
N PRO A 161 5.17 7.50 -10.76
CA PRO A 161 4.56 6.95 -9.56
C PRO A 161 3.10 6.56 -9.79
N GLY A 162 2.72 5.37 -9.34
CA GLY A 162 1.37 4.86 -9.55
C GLY A 162 1.23 3.41 -9.09
N ILE A 163 0.00 2.99 -8.82
CA ILE A 163 -0.29 1.71 -8.14
C ILE A 163 0.29 0.48 -8.84
N PHE A 164 0.48 0.50 -10.16
CA PHE A 164 1.01 -0.64 -10.92
C PHE A 164 2.45 -0.44 -11.41
N ARG A 165 3.16 0.61 -10.96
CA ARG A 165 4.54 0.87 -11.35
C ARG A 165 5.50 -0.27 -11.02
N CYS A 166 5.27 -0.96 -9.92
CA CYS A 166 6.09 -2.07 -9.44
C CYS A 166 5.55 -3.44 -9.82
N SER A 167 4.55 -3.53 -10.67
CA SER A 167 3.78 -4.75 -10.94
C SER A 167 4.52 -5.82 -11.73
N LYS A 168 5.61 -5.45 -12.42
CA LYS A 168 6.41 -6.41 -13.19
C LYS A 168 7.18 -7.32 -12.25
N SER A 169 6.91 -8.63 -12.32
CA SER A 169 7.65 -9.62 -11.53
C SER A 169 9.17 -9.51 -11.79
N GLY A 170 9.95 -9.60 -10.73
CA GLY A 170 11.40 -9.46 -10.76
C GLY A 170 11.91 -8.02 -10.78
N LEU A 171 11.07 -7.01 -10.96
CA LEU A 171 11.50 -5.61 -10.92
C LEU A 171 12.04 -5.24 -9.54
N MET A 172 11.25 -5.51 -8.50
CA MET A 172 11.64 -5.17 -7.12
C MET A 172 12.86 -5.99 -6.67
N THR A 173 12.89 -7.27 -6.98
CA THR A 173 14.06 -8.13 -6.70
C THR A 173 15.32 -7.63 -7.38
N SER A 174 15.22 -7.14 -8.63
CA SER A 174 16.33 -6.53 -9.35
C SER A 174 16.84 -5.25 -8.68
N ILE A 175 15.93 -4.35 -8.26
CA ILE A 175 16.30 -3.12 -7.54
C ILE A 175 17.01 -3.44 -6.23
N PHE A 176 16.49 -4.35 -5.44
CA PHE A 176 17.09 -4.73 -4.16
C PHE A 176 18.44 -5.44 -4.35
N ALA A 177 18.58 -6.31 -5.35
CA ALA A 177 19.87 -6.95 -5.65
C ALA A 177 20.95 -5.94 -6.06
N GLN A 178 20.59 -4.93 -6.86
CA GLN A 178 21.50 -3.85 -7.26
C GLN A 178 21.98 -3.00 -6.08
N THR A 179 21.18 -2.87 -5.04
CA THR A 179 21.55 -2.11 -3.84
C THR A 179 22.34 -2.92 -2.81
N GLY A 180 22.41 -4.23 -2.95
CA GLY A 180 23.21 -5.10 -2.09
C GLY A 180 22.42 -5.98 -1.13
N PHE A 181 21.10 -5.95 -1.16
CA PHE A 181 20.27 -6.90 -0.41
C PHE A 181 20.58 -8.35 -0.83
N LYS A 182 20.45 -9.27 0.11
CA LYS A 182 20.73 -10.71 -0.07
C LYS A 182 19.48 -11.52 0.29
N ASN A 183 19.44 -12.76 -0.22
CA ASN A 183 18.36 -13.72 0.08
C ASN A 183 16.97 -13.15 -0.23
N ILE A 184 16.84 -12.47 -1.37
CA ILE A 184 15.62 -11.82 -1.81
C ILE A 184 14.63 -12.90 -2.25
N ILE A 185 13.42 -12.84 -1.75
CA ILE A 185 12.30 -13.69 -2.16
C ILE A 185 11.18 -12.79 -2.72
N GLU A 186 10.42 -13.29 -3.66
CA GLU A 186 9.23 -12.64 -4.19
C GLU A 186 8.11 -13.67 -4.28
N ASN A 187 7.00 -13.42 -3.59
CA ASN A 187 5.82 -14.26 -3.61
C ASN A 187 4.61 -13.45 -3.98
N GLU A 188 3.65 -14.07 -4.65
CA GLU A 188 2.36 -13.46 -4.93
C GLU A 188 1.36 -13.82 -3.82
N ILE A 189 0.60 -12.82 -3.37
CA ILE A 189 -0.44 -12.98 -2.36
C ILE A 189 -1.78 -12.42 -2.85
N THR A 190 -2.87 -13.03 -2.43
CA THR A 190 -4.22 -12.60 -2.78
C THR A 190 -4.73 -11.57 -1.78
N CYS A 191 -5.24 -10.45 -2.29
CA CYS A 191 -5.82 -9.34 -1.52
C CYS A 191 -7.21 -9.01 -2.11
N GLN A 192 -8.24 -9.74 -1.72
CA GLN A 192 -9.60 -9.53 -2.24
C GLN A 192 -10.29 -8.36 -1.55
N LEU A 193 -11.01 -7.53 -2.33
CA LEU A 193 -11.84 -6.45 -1.81
C LEU A 193 -13.31 -6.89 -1.77
N LYS A 194 -13.83 -7.07 -0.56
CA LYS A 194 -15.23 -7.43 -0.33
C LYS A 194 -16.08 -6.16 -0.23
N CYS A 195 -16.93 -5.92 -1.22
CA CYS A 195 -17.79 -4.74 -1.25
C CYS A 195 -19.28 -5.07 -1.03
N GLY A 196 -19.68 -6.31 -1.25
CA GLY A 196 -21.09 -6.70 -1.21
C GLY A 196 -21.85 -6.31 -2.47
N THR A 197 -21.90 -5.03 -2.85
CA THR A 197 -22.62 -4.58 -4.06
C THR A 197 -21.80 -3.64 -4.95
N ALA A 198 -22.21 -3.44 -6.19
CA ALA A 198 -21.60 -2.49 -7.12
C ALA A 198 -21.76 -1.03 -6.63
N GLU A 199 -22.86 -0.73 -5.94
CA GLU A 199 -23.14 0.58 -5.33
C GLU A 199 -22.12 0.89 -4.23
N ILE A 200 -21.91 -0.05 -3.32
CA ILE A 200 -20.93 0.09 -2.22
C ILE A 200 -19.52 0.25 -2.80
N TYR A 201 -19.15 -0.55 -3.80
CA TYR A 201 -17.88 -0.39 -4.50
C TYR A 201 -17.71 1.02 -5.08
N TRP A 202 -18.72 1.54 -5.78
CA TRP A 202 -18.66 2.88 -6.37
C TRP A 202 -18.50 3.95 -5.30
N GLU A 203 -19.29 3.91 -4.22
CA GLU A 203 -19.20 4.87 -3.11
C GLU A 203 -17.81 4.84 -2.48
N MET A 204 -17.32 3.64 -2.15
CA MET A 204 -16.01 3.46 -1.53
C MET A 204 -14.89 4.04 -2.42
N MET A 205 -14.85 3.68 -3.70
CA MET A 205 -13.80 4.15 -4.61
C MET A 205 -13.83 5.67 -4.82
N ASN A 206 -15.00 6.30 -4.74
CA ASN A 206 -15.14 7.77 -4.80
C ASN A 206 -14.73 8.48 -3.50
N GLU A 207 -14.62 7.78 -2.38
CA GLU A 207 -14.18 8.36 -1.11
C GLU A 207 -12.68 8.11 -0.85
N ILE A 208 -12.17 6.92 -1.18
CA ILE A 208 -10.81 6.51 -0.79
C ILE A 208 -9.76 6.59 -1.89
N ALA A 209 -10.17 6.48 -3.16
CA ALA A 209 -9.22 6.41 -4.27
C ALA A 209 -8.93 7.80 -4.86
N ALA A 210 -7.97 8.52 -4.26
CA ALA A 210 -7.62 9.88 -4.68
C ALA A 210 -7.46 10.08 -6.20
N PRO A 211 -6.82 9.16 -6.97
CA PRO A 211 -6.77 9.29 -8.43
C PRO A 211 -8.14 9.22 -9.12
N ILE A 212 -9.06 8.40 -8.59
CA ILE A 212 -10.43 8.28 -9.10
C ILE A 212 -11.21 9.56 -8.80
N VAL A 213 -11.13 10.04 -7.56
CA VAL A 213 -11.75 11.32 -7.14
C VAL A 213 -11.25 12.46 -8.02
N ALA A 214 -9.93 12.57 -8.22
CA ALA A 214 -9.32 13.60 -9.05
C ALA A 214 -9.72 13.50 -10.54
N ALA A 215 -9.88 12.29 -11.06
CA ALA A 215 -10.34 12.10 -12.44
C ALA A 215 -11.82 12.52 -12.59
N LEU A 216 -12.69 12.01 -11.69
CA LEU A 216 -14.13 12.32 -11.75
C LEU A 216 -14.46 13.77 -11.42
N SER A 217 -13.63 14.49 -10.66
CA SER A 217 -13.83 15.94 -10.43
C SER A 217 -13.80 16.79 -11.72
N LYS A 218 -13.15 16.28 -12.76
CA LYS A 218 -13.06 16.92 -14.09
C LYS A 218 -14.25 16.58 -15.01
N ALA A 219 -15.10 15.64 -14.61
CA ALA A 219 -16.27 15.23 -15.37
C ALA A 219 -17.51 16.02 -14.94
N ASP A 220 -18.39 16.34 -15.90
CA ASP A 220 -19.71 16.85 -15.62
C ASP A 220 -20.63 15.73 -15.04
N ASN A 221 -21.80 16.12 -14.55
CA ASN A 221 -22.73 15.17 -13.93
C ASN A 221 -23.22 14.08 -14.90
N ALA A 222 -23.43 14.43 -16.18
CA ALA A 222 -23.88 13.47 -17.19
C ALA A 222 -22.81 12.39 -17.45
N MET A 223 -21.53 12.81 -17.51
CA MET A 223 -20.39 11.90 -17.66
C MET A 223 -20.21 11.02 -16.42
N LYS A 224 -20.32 11.58 -15.21
CA LYS A 224 -20.25 10.80 -13.96
C LYS A 224 -21.33 9.71 -13.92
N GLU A 225 -22.57 10.04 -14.23
CA GLU A 225 -23.67 9.06 -14.28
C GLU A 225 -23.45 8.00 -15.36
N ARG A 226 -22.90 8.39 -16.51
CA ARG A 226 -22.54 7.43 -17.55
C ARG A 226 -21.47 6.46 -17.07
N ILE A 227 -20.37 6.96 -16.47
CA ILE A 227 -19.27 6.15 -15.94
C ILE A 227 -19.82 5.20 -14.87
N LYS A 228 -20.60 5.71 -13.92
CA LYS A 228 -21.26 4.94 -12.86
C LYS A 228 -22.07 3.76 -13.42
N LYS A 229 -22.91 4.03 -14.41
CA LYS A 229 -23.71 3.00 -15.07
C LYS A 229 -22.86 1.90 -15.71
N TYR A 230 -21.74 2.26 -16.34
CA TYR A 230 -20.84 1.28 -16.95
C TYR A 230 -20.07 0.48 -15.89
N VAL A 231 -19.62 1.11 -14.81
CA VAL A 231 -18.99 0.41 -13.67
C VAL A 231 -19.95 -0.60 -13.07
N TYR A 232 -21.21 -0.20 -12.80
CA TYR A 232 -22.23 -1.11 -12.29
C TYR A 232 -22.47 -2.29 -13.23
N LYS A 233 -22.60 -2.02 -14.55
CA LYS A 233 -22.76 -3.05 -15.55
C LYS A 233 -21.59 -4.04 -15.50
N THR A 234 -20.35 -3.56 -15.53
CA THR A 234 -19.14 -4.38 -15.53
C THR A 234 -19.04 -5.26 -14.29
N ILE A 235 -19.38 -4.71 -13.11
CA ILE A 235 -19.35 -5.45 -11.86
C ILE A 235 -20.48 -6.50 -11.80
N ASN A 236 -21.70 -6.11 -12.15
CA ASN A 236 -22.87 -7.02 -12.11
C ASN A 236 -22.79 -8.15 -13.15
N GLU A 237 -22.12 -7.92 -14.28
CA GLU A 237 -21.85 -8.98 -15.26
C GLU A 237 -20.86 -10.02 -14.70
N LYS A 238 -19.87 -9.59 -13.92
CA LYS A 238 -18.89 -10.48 -13.27
C LYS A 238 -19.44 -11.14 -12.00
N TYR A 239 -20.32 -10.46 -11.27
CA TYR A 239 -20.93 -10.92 -10.01
C TYR A 239 -22.46 -10.86 -10.06
N PRO A 240 -23.11 -11.73 -10.86
CA PRO A 240 -24.55 -11.68 -11.11
C PRO A 240 -25.41 -12.03 -9.89
N ASP A 241 -24.84 -12.67 -8.89
CA ASP A 241 -25.47 -12.99 -7.61
C ASP A 241 -25.50 -11.80 -6.63
N GLY A 242 -24.86 -10.67 -7.00
CA GLY A 242 -24.79 -9.48 -6.17
C GLY A 242 -23.78 -9.55 -5.01
N ASN A 243 -23.01 -10.65 -4.90
CA ASN A 243 -21.97 -10.78 -3.87
C ASN A 243 -20.61 -10.33 -4.44
N VAL A 244 -20.36 -9.02 -4.43
CA VAL A 244 -19.19 -8.42 -5.06
C VAL A 244 -17.94 -8.62 -4.19
N MET A 245 -17.06 -9.49 -4.67
CA MET A 245 -15.76 -9.78 -4.09
C MET A 245 -14.68 -9.65 -5.17
N LEU A 246 -14.10 -8.44 -5.27
CA LEU A 246 -13.19 -8.07 -6.34
C LEU A 246 -11.81 -8.66 -6.14
N ASP A 247 -11.27 -9.24 -7.21
CA ASP A 247 -9.93 -9.80 -7.20
C ASP A 247 -8.88 -8.73 -6.99
N GLY A 248 -7.90 -9.05 -6.17
CA GLY A 248 -6.71 -8.28 -5.92
C GLY A 248 -5.52 -9.19 -5.66
N SER A 249 -4.35 -8.76 -6.10
CA SER A 249 -3.10 -9.49 -5.94
C SER A 249 -1.95 -8.54 -5.71
N ALA A 250 -1.08 -8.90 -4.77
CA ALA A 250 0.13 -8.15 -4.45
C ALA A 250 1.36 -9.04 -4.53
N LEU A 251 2.52 -8.43 -4.76
CA LEU A 251 3.84 -9.06 -4.59
C LEU A 251 4.34 -8.74 -3.19
N LEU A 252 4.75 -9.77 -2.47
CA LEU A 252 5.40 -9.72 -1.18
C LEU A 252 6.88 -10.02 -1.37
N ILE A 253 7.74 -9.11 -1.00
CA ILE A 253 9.19 -9.20 -1.17
C ILE A 253 9.87 -9.06 0.18
#